data_a8e0c1d83a33d0399c56ba2e4d92fed8
#
_entry.id   a8e0c1d83a33d0399c56ba2e4d92fed8
#
_cell.length_a   1.000
_cell.length_b   1.000
_cell.length_c   1.000
_cell.angle_alpha   90.00
_cell.angle_beta   90.00
_cell.angle_gamma   90.00
#
_symmetry.space_group_name_H-M   'P 1'
#
loop_
_entity.id
_entity.type
_entity.pdbx_description
1 polymer ?
#
loop_
_entity_poly.entity_id
_entity_poly.type
_entity_poly.pdbx_seq_one_letter_code
_entity_poly.pdbx_strand_id
1 'polypeptide(L)'
;VFACKNGDTRCDIPIEKGKLLPDIWERKTGDTRLFVPLHLREREIGYYVLVNCNYMMENQFVFEPLSSFSKALEYLYNRIVLQRTNHKLSLLYIQDALTGLYNRTAYNQLFVPLYDKCMAAKEPLAIVFFDADHLKYVNDRFGHDMGNEVITGVAEGIKQSFPSRAAAMRYGGDEFVVLVPS
;
A
#
# COMPACT_ATOMS: atom_id res chain seq x y z
N VAL A 1 -3.57 -4.21 -24.57
CA VAL A 1 -4.67 -5.18 -24.77
C VAL A 1 -4.13 -6.59 -24.63
N PHE A 2 -4.92 -7.43 -24.03
CA PHE A 2 -4.67 -8.87 -23.93
C PHE A 2 -5.53 -9.58 -24.98
N ALA A 3 -4.95 -10.44 -25.78
CA ALA A 3 -5.66 -11.19 -26.81
C ALA A 3 -5.31 -12.68 -26.76
N CYS A 4 -6.32 -13.54 -26.93
CA CYS A 4 -6.15 -14.98 -27.02
C CYS A 4 -6.87 -15.49 -28.27
N LYS A 5 -6.15 -16.22 -29.13
CA LYS A 5 -6.71 -16.84 -30.34
C LYS A 5 -6.14 -18.25 -30.48
N ASN A 6 -7.00 -19.27 -30.53
CA ASN A 6 -6.62 -20.69 -30.66
C ASN A 6 -5.57 -21.16 -29.62
N GLY A 7 -5.66 -20.61 -28.36
CA GLY A 7 -4.69 -20.93 -27.32
C GLY A 7 -3.40 -20.09 -27.37
N ASP A 8 -3.17 -19.31 -28.41
CA ASP A 8 -2.05 -18.39 -28.52
C ASP A 8 -2.41 -17.06 -27.85
N THR A 9 -1.61 -16.65 -26.86
CA THR A 9 -1.89 -15.49 -26.01
C THR A 9 -0.88 -14.39 -26.28
N ARG A 10 -1.35 -13.18 -26.57
CA ARG A 10 -0.53 -11.98 -26.74
C ARG A 10 -0.94 -10.93 -25.74
N CYS A 11 0.06 -10.29 -25.11
CA CYS A 11 -0.12 -9.19 -24.15
C CYS A 11 0.38 -7.87 -24.76
N ASP A 12 -0.05 -6.77 -24.17
CA ASP A 12 0.45 -5.41 -24.46
C ASP A 12 0.34 -4.97 -25.93
N ILE A 13 -0.73 -5.40 -26.61
CA ILE A 13 -1.02 -4.98 -27.96
C ILE A 13 -1.57 -3.54 -27.91
N PRO A 14 -0.92 -2.56 -28.60
CA PRO A 14 -1.40 -1.19 -28.63
C PRO A 14 -2.71 -1.08 -29.41
N ILE A 15 -3.60 -0.21 -28.97
CA ILE A 15 -4.79 0.22 -29.71
C ILE A 15 -4.61 1.68 -30.05
N GLU A 16 -4.78 2.04 -31.32
CA GLU A 16 -4.79 3.43 -31.75
C GLU A 16 -5.98 4.18 -31.15
N LYS A 17 -5.76 5.45 -30.80
CA LYS A 17 -6.80 6.31 -30.27
C LYS A 17 -7.97 6.42 -31.23
N GLY A 18 -9.17 6.06 -30.75
CA GLY A 18 -10.40 6.06 -31.56
C GLY A 18 -10.74 4.73 -32.23
N LYS A 19 -9.88 3.71 -32.12
CA LYS A 19 -10.20 2.34 -32.55
C LYS A 19 -10.67 1.50 -31.38
N LEU A 20 -11.60 0.59 -31.63
CA LEU A 20 -12.10 -0.36 -30.63
C LEU A 20 -11.26 -1.65 -30.56
N LEU A 21 -10.49 -1.94 -31.59
CA LEU A 21 -9.69 -3.17 -31.72
C LEU A 21 -8.31 -2.86 -32.30
N PRO A 22 -7.29 -3.65 -31.93
CA PRO A 22 -5.97 -3.56 -32.57
C PRO A 22 -6.03 -3.87 -34.05
N ASP A 23 -5.16 -3.24 -34.85
CA ASP A 23 -5.10 -3.42 -36.31
C ASP A 23 -4.72 -4.84 -36.75
N ILE A 24 -4.04 -5.59 -35.89
CA ILE A 24 -3.71 -7.01 -36.13
C ILE A 24 -4.95 -7.90 -36.27
N TRP A 25 -6.12 -7.41 -35.92
CA TRP A 25 -7.39 -8.12 -36.08
C TRP A 25 -8.13 -7.62 -37.30
N GLU A 26 -7.62 -8.01 -38.45
CA GLU A 26 -8.28 -7.75 -39.75
C GLU A 26 -9.75 -8.16 -39.73
N ARG A 27 -10.60 -7.26 -40.22
CA ARG A 27 -12.02 -7.55 -40.41
C ARG A 27 -12.17 -8.56 -41.56
N LYS A 28 -12.57 -9.79 -41.24
CA LYS A 28 -13.07 -10.68 -42.28
C LYS A 28 -14.56 -10.42 -42.48
N THR A 29 -14.97 -10.39 -43.73
CA THR A 29 -16.40 -10.25 -44.09
C THR A 29 -17.16 -11.42 -43.49
N GLY A 30 -18.18 -11.13 -42.66
CA GLY A 30 -18.99 -12.17 -42.00
C GLY A 30 -18.65 -12.47 -40.56
N ASP A 31 -17.61 -11.83 -39.99
CA ASP A 31 -17.29 -12.00 -38.56
C ASP A 31 -18.36 -11.37 -37.65
N THR A 32 -18.89 -12.16 -36.73
CA THR A 32 -19.74 -11.69 -35.64
C THR A 32 -18.88 -11.29 -34.45
N ARG A 33 -19.12 -10.10 -33.88
CA ARG A 33 -18.36 -9.57 -32.75
C ARG A 33 -19.32 -9.11 -31.65
N LEU A 34 -19.14 -9.66 -30.46
CA LEU A 34 -19.86 -9.29 -29.26
C LEU A 34 -18.94 -8.49 -28.34
N PHE A 35 -19.26 -7.21 -28.10
CA PHE A 35 -18.58 -6.37 -27.14
C PHE A 35 -19.28 -6.46 -25.80
N VAL A 36 -18.56 -6.85 -24.77
CA VAL A 36 -19.12 -6.95 -23.43
C VAL A 36 -18.33 -6.01 -22.50
N PRO A 37 -19.00 -5.02 -21.90
CA PRO A 37 -18.33 -4.08 -21.03
C PRO A 37 -17.87 -4.76 -19.72
N LEU A 38 -16.71 -4.34 -19.24
CA LEU A 38 -16.18 -4.72 -17.95
C LEU A 38 -16.43 -3.59 -16.96
N HIS A 39 -17.15 -3.92 -15.92
CA HIS A 39 -17.47 -2.99 -14.84
C HIS A 39 -16.64 -3.27 -13.61
N LEU A 40 -16.21 -2.20 -12.93
CA LEU A 40 -15.70 -2.24 -11.58
C LEU A 40 -16.56 -1.28 -10.75
N ARG A 41 -17.47 -1.80 -9.96
CA ARG A 41 -18.56 -1.05 -9.31
C ARG A 41 -19.41 -0.31 -10.37
N GLU A 42 -19.52 1.00 -10.27
CA GLU A 42 -20.28 1.85 -11.17
C GLU A 42 -19.47 2.40 -12.36
N ARG A 43 -18.22 1.97 -12.52
CA ARG A 43 -17.34 2.47 -13.59
C ARG A 43 -17.06 1.39 -14.61
N GLU A 44 -17.19 1.75 -15.86
CA GLU A 44 -16.65 0.95 -16.95
C GLU A 44 -15.13 1.09 -16.97
N ILE A 45 -14.42 -0.05 -16.89
CA ILE A 45 -12.96 -0.11 -16.89
C ILE A 45 -12.39 -0.60 -18.21
N GLY A 46 -13.26 -1.09 -19.09
CA GLY A 46 -12.90 -1.62 -20.37
C GLY A 46 -13.99 -2.50 -20.95
N TYR A 47 -13.62 -3.29 -21.91
CA TYR A 47 -14.50 -4.29 -22.52
C TYR A 47 -13.67 -5.47 -23.01
N TYR A 48 -14.29 -6.61 -23.18
CA TYR A 48 -13.73 -7.70 -23.94
C TYR A 48 -14.59 -7.99 -25.15
N VAL A 49 -13.97 -8.55 -26.16
CA VAL A 49 -14.61 -8.83 -27.45
C VAL A 49 -14.55 -10.32 -27.72
N LEU A 50 -15.69 -10.91 -27.98
CA LEU A 50 -15.82 -12.27 -28.43
C LEU A 50 -16.06 -12.26 -29.94
N VAL A 51 -15.27 -13.05 -30.68
CA VAL A 51 -15.36 -13.09 -32.15
C VAL A 51 -15.82 -14.48 -32.59
N ASN A 52 -16.83 -14.53 -33.44
CA ASN A 52 -17.41 -15.75 -34.02
C ASN A 52 -17.89 -16.76 -32.95
N CYS A 53 -18.39 -16.27 -31.84
CA CYS A 53 -18.91 -17.09 -30.76
C CYS A 53 -20.42 -17.35 -30.94
N ASN A 54 -20.83 -17.85 -32.11
CA ASN A 54 -22.26 -18.05 -32.42
C ASN A 54 -22.93 -19.02 -31.44
N TYR A 55 -22.22 -20.05 -30.99
CA TYR A 55 -22.69 -20.98 -29.96
C TYR A 55 -23.06 -20.29 -28.64
N MET A 56 -22.40 -19.18 -28.36
CA MET A 56 -22.59 -18.44 -27.13
C MET A 56 -23.85 -17.58 -27.12
N MET A 57 -24.38 -17.18 -28.27
CA MET A 57 -25.59 -16.38 -28.37
C MET A 57 -26.86 -17.21 -28.10
N GLU A 58 -26.82 -18.53 -28.26
CA GLU A 58 -27.91 -19.44 -28.04
C GLU A 58 -27.96 -20.01 -26.60
N ASN A 59 -26.91 -19.90 -25.83
CA ASN A 59 -26.82 -20.45 -24.48
C ASN A 59 -26.57 -19.38 -23.42
N GLN A 60 -27.46 -19.32 -22.42
CA GLN A 60 -27.35 -18.43 -21.25
C GLN A 60 -26.07 -18.64 -20.41
N PHE A 61 -25.41 -19.79 -20.58
CA PHE A 61 -24.14 -20.14 -19.87
C PHE A 61 -22.94 -19.26 -20.21
N VAL A 62 -23.03 -18.40 -21.23
CA VAL A 62 -21.96 -17.46 -21.59
C VAL A 62 -21.81 -16.35 -20.59
N PHE A 63 -22.89 -15.93 -19.99
CA PHE A 63 -22.87 -14.80 -19.04
C PHE A 63 -22.27 -15.17 -17.68
N GLU A 64 -22.26 -16.44 -17.28
CA GLU A 64 -21.68 -16.88 -16.03
C GLU A 64 -20.14 -16.67 -15.93
N PRO A 65 -19.31 -17.12 -16.89
CA PRO A 65 -17.87 -16.82 -16.85
C PRO A 65 -17.59 -15.33 -16.85
N LEU A 66 -18.40 -14.55 -17.56
CA LEU A 66 -18.24 -13.11 -17.71
C LEU A 66 -18.58 -12.38 -16.41
N SER A 67 -19.66 -12.78 -15.75
CA SER A 67 -20.00 -12.26 -14.42
C SER A 67 -18.97 -12.67 -13.37
N SER A 68 -18.43 -13.87 -13.47
CA SER A 68 -17.37 -14.39 -12.60
C SER A 68 -16.08 -13.61 -12.73
N PHE A 69 -15.70 -13.21 -13.94
CA PHE A 69 -14.53 -12.39 -14.18
C PHE A 69 -14.67 -10.98 -13.56
N SER A 70 -15.81 -10.33 -13.76
CA SER A 70 -16.09 -9.02 -13.13
C SER A 70 -16.09 -9.11 -11.60
N LYS A 71 -16.67 -10.15 -11.02
CA LYS A 71 -16.64 -10.41 -9.58
C LYS A 71 -15.21 -10.66 -9.07
N ALA A 72 -14.39 -11.40 -9.84
CA ALA A 72 -12.99 -11.63 -9.49
C ALA A 72 -12.18 -10.32 -9.49
N LEU A 73 -12.38 -9.45 -10.48
CA LEU A 73 -11.76 -8.11 -10.52
C LEU A 73 -12.19 -7.25 -9.33
N GLU A 74 -13.47 -7.27 -8.99
CA GLU A 74 -13.99 -6.53 -7.84
C GLU A 74 -13.41 -7.05 -6.53
N TYR A 75 -13.30 -8.36 -6.37
CA TYR A 75 -12.65 -8.98 -5.22
C TYR A 75 -11.18 -8.55 -5.10
N LEU A 76 -10.42 -8.60 -6.18
CA LEU A 76 -9.01 -8.17 -6.19
C LEU A 76 -8.86 -6.68 -5.84
N TYR A 77 -9.70 -5.83 -6.43
CA TYR A 77 -9.71 -4.40 -6.11
C TYR A 77 -10.00 -4.14 -4.63
N ASN A 78 -11.05 -4.77 -4.09
CA ASN A 78 -11.42 -4.62 -2.68
C ASN A 78 -10.31 -5.11 -1.74
N ARG A 79 -9.63 -6.20 -2.10
CA ARG A 79 -8.48 -6.72 -1.36
C ARG A 79 -7.32 -5.72 -1.34
N ILE A 80 -6.99 -5.11 -2.48
CA ILE A 80 -5.92 -4.09 -2.57
C ILE A 80 -6.29 -2.85 -1.75
N VAL A 81 -7.53 -2.37 -1.84
CA VAL A 81 -8.01 -1.21 -1.06
C VAL A 81 -7.94 -1.52 0.43
N LEU A 82 -8.41 -2.69 0.85
CA LEU A 82 -8.37 -3.12 2.25
C LEU A 82 -6.92 -3.20 2.78
N GLN A 83 -6.01 -3.79 2.02
CA GLN A 83 -4.60 -3.86 2.39
C GLN A 83 -3.98 -2.47 2.56
N ARG A 84 -4.25 -1.54 1.64
CA ARG A 84 -3.77 -0.15 1.72
C ARG A 84 -4.35 0.59 2.92
N THR A 85 -5.63 0.39 3.19
CA THR A 85 -6.29 1.03 4.34
C THR A 85 -5.76 0.47 5.65
N ASN A 86 -5.60 -0.84 5.77
CA ASN A 86 -5.01 -1.47 6.94
C ASN A 86 -3.55 -1.03 7.16
N HIS A 87 -2.77 -0.88 6.08
CA HIS A 87 -1.41 -0.34 6.20
C HIS A 87 -1.40 1.10 6.73
N LYS A 88 -2.28 1.97 6.22
CA LYS A 88 -2.43 3.35 6.73
C LYS A 88 -2.84 3.38 8.20
N LEU A 89 -3.83 2.56 8.58
CA LEU A 89 -4.26 2.44 9.97
C LEU A 89 -3.12 1.93 10.87
N SER A 90 -2.37 0.96 10.41
CA SER A 90 -1.19 0.43 11.12
C SER A 90 -0.14 1.52 11.38
N LEU A 91 0.17 2.35 10.37
CA LEU A 91 1.10 3.48 10.54
C LEU A 91 0.60 4.49 11.57
N LEU A 92 -0.68 4.86 11.54
CA LEU A 92 -1.28 5.77 12.53
C LEU A 92 -1.25 5.17 13.96
N TYR A 93 -1.32 3.84 14.04
CA TYR A 93 -1.30 3.16 15.33
C TYR A 93 0.10 3.07 15.97
N ILE A 94 1.17 3.07 15.17
CA ILE A 94 2.56 2.92 15.63
C ILE A 94 3.40 4.18 15.57
N GLN A 95 2.86 5.30 15.05
CA GLN A 95 3.56 6.59 15.00
C GLN A 95 3.03 7.55 16.06
N ASP A 96 3.92 8.41 16.57
CA ASP A 96 3.55 9.57 17.38
C ASP A 96 3.14 10.73 16.47
N ALA A 97 1.94 11.27 16.68
CA ALA A 97 1.34 12.27 15.81
C ALA A 97 2.09 13.62 15.81
N LEU A 98 2.78 13.95 16.91
CA LEU A 98 3.51 15.22 17.04
C LEU A 98 4.88 15.14 16.35
N THR A 99 5.62 14.06 16.58
CA THR A 99 7.03 13.95 16.16
C THR A 99 7.23 13.17 14.88
N GLY A 100 6.24 12.33 14.48
CA GLY A 100 6.35 11.40 13.38
C GLY A 100 7.37 10.25 13.63
N LEU A 101 7.94 10.16 14.83
CA LEU A 101 8.70 9.00 15.28
C LEU A 101 7.76 7.84 15.59
N TYR A 102 8.30 6.66 15.81
CA TYR A 102 7.50 5.58 16.39
C TYR A 102 7.00 5.96 17.80
N ASN A 103 5.87 5.40 18.18
CA ASN A 103 5.31 5.58 19.52
C ASN A 103 5.66 4.38 20.45
N ARG A 104 5.23 4.44 21.70
CA ARG A 104 5.43 3.37 22.68
C ARG A 104 4.85 2.01 22.23
N THR A 105 3.77 2.00 21.48
CA THR A 105 3.19 0.76 20.94
C THR A 105 4.15 0.09 19.96
N ALA A 106 4.80 0.88 19.09
CA ALA A 106 5.82 0.38 18.19
C ALA A 106 7.03 -0.20 18.95
N TYR A 107 7.45 0.43 20.05
CA TYR A 107 8.52 -0.14 20.89
C TYR A 107 8.22 -1.58 21.30
N ASN A 108 7.03 -1.83 21.84
CA ASN A 108 6.63 -3.16 22.29
C ASN A 108 6.56 -4.19 21.15
N GLN A 109 6.30 -3.73 19.92
CA GLN A 109 6.23 -4.60 18.74
C GLN A 109 7.60 -4.86 18.08
N LEU A 110 8.48 -3.87 18.11
CA LEU A 110 9.74 -3.89 17.37
C LEU A 110 10.91 -4.42 18.21
N PHE A 111 10.89 -4.18 19.52
CA PHE A 111 12.05 -4.48 20.38
C PHE A 111 12.39 -5.98 20.39
N VAL A 112 11.43 -6.84 20.70
CA VAL A 112 11.68 -8.29 20.83
C VAL A 112 12.15 -8.90 19.49
N PRO A 113 11.46 -8.68 18.35
CA PRO A 113 11.94 -9.20 17.08
C PRO A 113 13.31 -8.70 16.67
N LEU A 114 13.63 -7.42 16.97
CA LEU A 114 14.93 -6.84 16.66
C LEU A 114 16.02 -7.43 17.54
N TYR A 115 15.74 -7.56 18.84
CA TYR A 115 16.66 -8.19 19.79
C TYR A 115 16.97 -9.64 19.39
N ASP A 116 15.95 -10.44 19.12
CA ASP A 116 16.11 -11.84 18.70
C ASP A 116 16.93 -11.95 17.41
N LYS A 117 16.69 -11.06 16.46
CA LYS A 117 17.47 -10.99 15.22
C LYS A 117 18.95 -10.69 15.47
N CYS A 118 19.25 -9.68 16.30
CA CYS A 118 20.62 -9.33 16.66
C CYS A 118 21.32 -10.46 17.40
N MET A 119 20.62 -11.12 18.35
CA MET A 119 21.16 -12.26 19.09
C MET A 119 21.47 -13.45 18.17
N ALA A 120 20.58 -13.77 17.22
CA ALA A 120 20.81 -14.84 16.26
C ALA A 120 22.00 -14.54 15.33
N ALA A 121 22.19 -13.26 14.94
CA ALA A 121 23.32 -12.81 14.14
C ALA A 121 24.61 -12.64 14.95
N LYS A 122 24.55 -12.70 16.28
CA LYS A 122 25.63 -12.34 17.20
C LYS A 122 26.12 -10.89 17.01
N GLU A 123 25.21 -10.00 16.70
CA GLU A 123 25.45 -8.58 16.51
C GLU A 123 24.98 -7.79 17.74
N PRO A 124 25.65 -6.69 18.13
CA PRO A 124 25.20 -5.88 19.24
C PRO A 124 23.95 -5.07 18.88
N LEU A 125 23.07 -4.88 19.86
CA LEU A 125 21.94 -3.95 19.81
C LEU A 125 22.17 -2.88 20.88
N ALA A 126 22.41 -1.63 20.47
CA ALA A 126 22.46 -0.52 21.40
C ALA A 126 21.06 0.06 21.61
N ILE A 127 20.78 0.42 22.88
CA ILE A 127 19.53 1.10 23.26
C ILE A 127 19.94 2.42 23.89
N VAL A 128 19.45 3.52 23.33
CA VAL A 128 19.75 4.87 23.81
C VAL A 128 18.47 5.50 24.29
N PHE A 129 18.49 6.03 25.51
CA PHE A 129 17.39 6.76 26.10
C PHE A 129 17.70 8.26 26.13
N PHE A 130 16.72 9.07 25.82
CA PHE A 130 16.77 10.53 25.92
C PHE A 130 15.57 11.01 26.72
N ASP A 131 15.80 12.08 27.44
CA ASP A 131 14.76 12.82 28.17
C ASP A 131 14.90 14.31 27.84
N ALA A 132 13.79 15.00 27.56
CA ALA A 132 13.81 16.42 27.30
C ALA A 132 13.72 17.19 28.63
N ASP A 133 14.89 17.49 29.22
CA ASP A 133 14.99 18.18 30.50
C ASP A 133 14.16 19.45 30.55
N HIS A 134 13.51 19.68 31.70
CA HIS A 134 12.76 20.89 31.99
C HIS A 134 11.55 21.16 31.08
N LEU A 135 11.00 20.17 30.36
CA LEU A 135 9.83 20.37 29.50
C LEU A 135 8.65 20.99 30.27
N LYS A 136 8.44 20.55 31.51
CA LYS A 136 7.38 21.11 32.35
C LYS A 136 7.57 22.63 32.59
N TYR A 137 8.81 23.06 32.86
CA TYR A 137 9.12 24.49 33.04
C TYR A 137 8.83 25.28 31.75
N VAL A 138 9.16 24.74 30.59
CA VAL A 138 8.85 25.37 29.30
C VAL A 138 7.34 25.50 29.11
N ASN A 139 6.58 24.43 29.38
CA ASN A 139 5.14 24.42 29.26
C ASN A 139 4.49 25.47 30.22
N ASP A 140 4.91 25.49 31.46
CA ASP A 140 4.33 26.38 32.49
C ASP A 140 4.63 27.85 32.18
N ARG A 141 5.77 28.16 31.57
CA ARG A 141 6.21 29.54 31.30
C ARG A 141 5.81 30.04 29.91
N PHE A 142 5.80 29.20 28.90
CA PHE A 142 5.66 29.59 27.48
C PHE A 142 4.47 28.93 26.78
N GLY A 143 3.76 28.07 27.49
CA GLY A 143 2.62 27.34 26.96
C GLY A 143 2.98 26.02 26.25
N HIS A 144 1.96 25.19 26.06
CA HIS A 144 2.13 23.85 25.45
C HIS A 144 2.62 23.88 24.02
N ASP A 145 2.34 24.94 23.26
CA ASP A 145 2.81 25.04 21.87
C ASP A 145 4.34 25.13 21.82
N MET A 146 4.96 25.88 22.72
CA MET A 146 6.42 25.95 22.83
C MET A 146 6.99 24.60 23.28
N GLY A 147 6.35 23.92 24.22
CA GLY A 147 6.76 22.57 24.60
C GLY A 147 6.68 21.58 23.45
N ASN A 148 5.67 21.68 22.59
CA ASN A 148 5.56 20.88 21.38
C ASN A 148 6.70 21.17 20.39
N GLU A 149 7.11 22.42 20.24
CA GLU A 149 8.28 22.81 19.42
C GLU A 149 9.57 22.19 19.97
N VAL A 150 9.78 22.22 21.28
CA VAL A 150 10.94 21.56 21.92
C VAL A 150 10.95 20.07 21.62
N ILE A 151 9.81 19.39 21.83
CA ILE A 151 9.68 17.95 21.56
C ILE A 151 9.95 17.62 20.09
N THR A 152 9.42 18.43 19.17
CA THR A 152 9.65 18.25 17.73
C THR A 152 11.12 18.47 17.36
N GLY A 153 11.75 19.49 17.95
CA GLY A 153 13.19 19.76 17.75
C GLY A 153 14.08 18.61 18.21
N VAL A 154 13.78 18.04 19.39
CA VAL A 154 14.50 16.84 19.90
C VAL A 154 14.32 15.66 18.94
N ALA A 155 13.10 15.42 18.48
CA ALA A 155 12.80 14.33 17.54
C ALA A 155 13.56 14.49 16.21
N GLU A 156 13.66 15.70 15.69
CA GLU A 156 14.43 15.98 14.47
C GLU A 156 15.93 15.80 14.68
N GLY A 157 16.46 16.26 15.81
CA GLY A 157 17.85 16.01 16.21
C GLY A 157 18.16 14.52 16.26
N ILE A 158 17.27 13.70 16.83
CA ILE A 158 17.41 12.25 16.87
C ILE A 158 17.41 11.67 15.44
N LYS A 159 16.47 12.06 14.58
CA LYS A 159 16.40 11.59 13.18
C LYS A 159 17.68 11.87 12.41
N GLN A 160 18.31 13.01 12.63
CA GLN A 160 19.54 13.43 11.93
C GLN A 160 20.79 12.75 12.49
N SER A 161 20.80 12.38 13.77
CA SER A 161 21.97 11.85 14.46
C SER A 161 22.14 10.33 14.31
N PHE A 162 21.06 9.61 13.97
CA PHE A 162 21.10 8.15 13.90
C PHE A 162 20.95 7.63 12.47
N PRO A 163 21.57 6.46 12.15
CA PRO A 163 21.45 5.87 10.82
C PRO A 163 20.02 5.43 10.52
N SER A 164 19.65 5.34 9.24
CA SER A 164 18.29 4.95 8.78
C SER A 164 17.85 3.56 9.24
N ARG A 165 18.79 2.68 9.65
CA ARG A 165 18.50 1.38 10.23
C ARG A 165 18.08 1.44 11.70
N ALA A 166 18.30 2.55 12.38
CA ALA A 166 17.88 2.75 13.76
C ALA A 166 16.36 2.99 13.84
N ALA A 167 15.73 2.45 14.87
CA ALA A 167 14.35 2.69 15.16
C ALA A 167 14.24 3.72 16.31
N ALA A 168 13.89 4.95 15.98
CA ALA A 168 13.69 6.03 16.94
C ALA A 168 12.22 6.18 17.30
N MET A 169 11.92 6.37 18.58
CA MET A 169 10.56 6.42 19.09
C MET A 169 10.39 7.39 20.26
N ARG A 170 9.23 8.00 20.34
CA ARG A 170 8.77 8.72 21.52
C ARG A 170 8.06 7.75 22.45
N TYR A 171 8.68 7.49 23.60
CA TYR A 171 8.21 6.50 24.56
C TYR A 171 7.23 7.08 25.59
N GLY A 172 7.43 8.32 25.97
CA GLY A 172 6.61 9.11 26.92
C GLY A 172 6.38 10.54 26.45
N GLY A 173 5.97 11.41 27.35
CA GLY A 173 5.76 12.83 27.06
C GLY A 173 7.02 13.54 26.58
N ASP A 174 8.10 13.36 27.30
CA ASP A 174 9.44 13.91 27.11
C ASP A 174 10.52 12.85 26.88
N GLU A 175 10.15 11.57 26.94
CA GLU A 175 11.06 10.43 26.85
C GLU A 175 11.15 9.88 25.43
N PHE A 176 12.38 9.63 24.96
CA PHE A 176 12.66 9.03 23.66
C PHE A 176 13.56 7.82 23.81
N VAL A 177 13.38 6.84 22.94
CA VAL A 177 14.20 5.63 22.87
C VAL A 177 14.65 5.42 21.43
N VAL A 178 15.92 5.05 21.25
CA VAL A 178 16.45 4.68 19.94
C VAL A 178 17.06 3.29 20.03
N LEU A 179 16.62 2.39 19.19
CA LEU A 179 17.17 1.06 19.00
C LEU A 179 18.12 1.09 17.82
N VAL A 180 19.40 0.80 18.06
CA VAL A 180 20.45 0.86 17.03
C VAL A 180 21.05 -0.52 16.85
N PRO A 181 20.60 -1.29 15.83
CA PRO A 181 21.28 -2.52 15.46
C PRO A 181 22.63 -2.20 14.81
N SER A 182 23.59 -3.09 14.97
CA SER A 182 24.92 -2.99 14.36
C SER A 182 24.88 -3.07 12.83
#